data_eec8adeacb2881c42169663f10a0660a
#
_entry.id   eec8adeacb2881c42169663f10a0660a
#
_cell.length_a   1.000
_cell.length_b   1.000
_cell.length_c   1.000
_cell.angle_alpha   90.00
_cell.angle_beta   90.00
_cell.angle_gamma   90.00
#
_symmetry.space_group_name_H-M   'P 1'
#
loop_
_entity.id
_entity.type
_entity.pdbx_description
1 polymer ?
#
loop_
_entity_poly.entity_id
_entity_poly.type
_entity_poly.pdbx_seq_one_letter_code
_entity_poly.pdbx_strand_id
1 'polypeptide(L)'
;MLEAARSAFKEFPAEHKLVFGRIATGDQFISDKEKKSAIQETCSPACVEMEGAAVAHACWINEIPFVIIRCMSDMADDDGESIYSFNENEAASLSGSLVLSMLGRF
;
A
#
# COMPACT_ATOMS: atom_id res chain seq x y z
N MET A 1 -4.86 11.71 9.92
CA MET A 1 -4.84 11.12 8.58
C MET A 1 -5.49 9.73 8.51
N LEU A 2 -5.24 8.85 9.44
CA LEU A 2 -5.86 7.52 9.42
C LEU A 2 -7.39 7.58 9.55
N GLU A 3 -7.89 8.48 10.37
CA GLU A 3 -9.34 8.67 10.50
C GLU A 3 -9.95 9.21 9.21
N ALA A 4 -9.23 10.09 8.50
CA ALA A 4 -9.70 10.59 7.19
C ALA A 4 -9.80 9.44 6.19
N ALA A 5 -8.85 8.53 6.18
CA ALA A 5 -8.89 7.34 5.31
C ALA A 5 -10.08 6.46 5.67
N ARG A 6 -10.30 6.20 6.94
CA ARG A 6 -11.42 5.38 7.40
C ARG A 6 -12.77 6.00 7.00
N SER A 7 -12.90 7.31 7.21
CA SER A 7 -14.13 8.02 6.86
C SER A 7 -14.38 8.01 5.35
N ALA A 8 -13.35 8.31 4.56
CA ALA A 8 -13.48 8.32 3.11
C ALA A 8 -13.81 6.95 2.53
N PHE A 9 -13.25 5.89 3.11
CA PHE A 9 -13.45 4.53 2.63
C PHE A 9 -14.89 4.05 2.78
N LYS A 10 -15.68 4.64 3.67
CA LYS A 10 -17.08 4.27 3.84
C LYS A 10 -17.90 4.46 2.56
N GLU A 11 -17.44 5.29 1.65
CA GLU A 11 -18.12 5.56 0.38
C GLU A 11 -17.72 4.58 -0.73
N PHE A 12 -16.76 3.69 -0.45
CA PHE A 12 -16.27 2.73 -1.44
C PHE A 12 -17.13 1.47 -1.45
N PRO A 13 -17.16 0.74 -2.60
CA PRO A 13 -17.92 -0.52 -2.68
C PRO A 13 -17.47 -1.52 -1.63
N ALA A 14 -18.43 -2.31 -1.14
CA ALA A 14 -18.20 -3.27 -0.06
C ALA A 14 -17.22 -4.40 -0.43
N GLU A 15 -16.98 -4.61 -1.72
CA GLU A 15 -16.03 -5.61 -2.19
C GLU A 15 -14.57 -5.25 -1.87
N HIS A 16 -14.31 -3.98 -1.60
CA HIS A 16 -12.96 -3.53 -1.23
C HIS A 16 -12.79 -3.56 0.28
N LYS A 17 -11.55 -3.71 0.72
CA LYS A 17 -11.22 -3.79 2.14
C LYS A 17 -10.09 -2.82 2.46
N LEU A 18 -10.27 -2.06 3.54
CA LEU A 18 -9.23 -1.15 4.04
C LEU A 18 -8.51 -1.82 5.20
N VAL A 19 -7.20 -1.87 5.12
CA VAL A 19 -6.36 -2.47 6.17
C VAL A 19 -5.34 -1.44 6.63
N PHE A 20 -5.18 -1.31 7.94
CA PHE A 20 -4.13 -0.50 8.55
C PHE A 20 -3.00 -1.43 8.98
N GLY A 21 -1.78 -1.10 8.62
CA GLY A 21 -0.67 -1.97 8.95
C GLY A 21 0.67 -1.42 8.49
N ARG A 22 1.69 -2.20 8.73
CA ARG A 22 3.05 -1.86 8.35
C ARG A 22 3.28 -2.16 6.87
N ILE A 23 3.95 -1.25 6.20
CA ILE A 23 4.37 -1.43 4.81
C ILE A 23 5.88 -1.63 4.80
N ALA A 24 6.35 -2.69 4.15
CA ALA A 24 7.78 -2.93 3.97
C ALA A 24 8.20 -2.47 2.57
N THR A 25 9.31 -1.74 2.50
CA THR A 25 9.85 -1.22 1.25
C THR A 25 11.19 -1.87 0.93
N GLY A 26 11.40 -2.27 -0.32
CA GLY A 26 12.67 -2.78 -0.81
C GLY A 26 12.88 -2.37 -2.26
N ASP A 27 14.02 -2.76 -2.82
CA ASP A 27 14.41 -2.37 -4.17
C ASP A 27 14.10 -3.44 -5.23
N GLN A 28 13.28 -4.42 -4.89
CA GLN A 28 12.94 -5.49 -5.82
C GLN A 28 11.48 -5.88 -5.71
N PHE A 29 10.94 -6.33 -6.84
CA PHE A 29 9.60 -6.88 -6.89
C PHE A 29 9.60 -8.25 -6.21
N ILE A 30 8.72 -8.43 -5.22
CA ILE A 30 8.68 -9.65 -4.40
C ILE A 30 7.60 -10.60 -4.92
N SER A 31 8.03 -11.70 -5.55
CA SER A 31 7.13 -12.77 -5.98
C SER A 31 7.61 -14.14 -5.52
N ASP A 32 8.83 -14.22 -4.98
CA ASP A 32 9.50 -15.44 -4.53
C ASP A 32 9.05 -15.78 -3.10
N LYS A 33 8.65 -17.03 -2.88
CA LYS A 33 8.17 -17.49 -1.58
C LYS A 33 9.22 -17.38 -0.47
N GLU A 34 10.48 -17.66 -0.79
CA GLU A 34 11.54 -17.58 0.22
C GLU A 34 11.77 -16.16 0.68
N LYS A 35 11.80 -15.21 -0.25
CA LYS A 35 11.94 -13.81 0.07
C LYS A 35 10.72 -13.30 0.84
N LYS A 36 9.54 -13.72 0.44
CA LYS A 36 8.30 -13.37 1.11
C LYS A 36 8.31 -13.84 2.57
N SER A 37 8.71 -15.09 2.81
CA SER A 37 8.82 -15.63 4.17
C SER A 37 9.85 -14.89 5.00
N ALA A 38 11.01 -14.58 4.43
CA ALA A 38 12.07 -13.86 5.13
C ALA A 38 11.60 -12.46 5.55
N ILE A 39 10.90 -11.76 4.68
CA ILE A 39 10.36 -10.43 4.98
C ILE A 39 9.31 -10.53 6.08
N GLN A 40 8.44 -11.53 6.02
CA GLN A 40 7.42 -11.74 7.02
C GLN A 40 8.02 -11.99 8.40
N GLU A 41 9.08 -12.79 8.48
CA GLU A 41 9.77 -13.07 9.74
C GLU A 41 10.48 -11.82 10.28
N THR A 42 11.03 -10.99 9.40
CA THR A 42 11.82 -9.84 9.82
C THR A 42 10.96 -8.67 10.33
N CYS A 43 9.88 -8.35 9.64
CA CYS A 43 9.12 -7.14 9.97
C CYS A 43 7.60 -7.30 9.97
N SER A 44 7.09 -8.48 9.65
CA SER A 44 5.65 -8.79 9.67
C SER A 44 4.78 -7.71 9.00
N PRO A 45 5.04 -7.36 7.73
CA PRO A 45 4.29 -6.29 7.09
C PRO A 45 2.93 -6.76 6.59
N ALA A 46 2.00 -5.82 6.45
CA ALA A 46 0.72 -6.07 5.80
C ALA A 46 0.90 -6.17 4.28
N CYS A 47 1.86 -5.44 3.73
CA CYS A 47 2.20 -5.53 2.31
C CYS A 47 3.65 -5.10 2.07
N VAL A 48 4.13 -5.36 0.86
CA VAL A 48 5.46 -4.94 0.42
C VAL A 48 5.34 -4.09 -0.84
N GLU A 49 6.26 -3.15 -1.01
CA GLU A 49 6.27 -2.25 -2.15
C GLU A 49 7.68 -1.65 -2.31
N MET A 50 7.86 -0.69 -3.19
CA MET A 50 9.19 -0.26 -3.57
C MET A 50 9.49 1.23 -3.34
N GLU A 51 8.54 2.05 -2.92
CA GLU A 51 8.73 3.51 -2.83
C GLU A 51 8.39 4.15 -1.49
N GLY A 52 7.58 3.48 -0.68
CA GLY A 52 7.01 4.11 0.52
C GLY A 52 8.03 4.59 1.53
N ALA A 53 9.08 3.82 1.78
CA ALA A 53 10.09 4.20 2.76
C ALA A 53 10.87 5.45 2.34
N ALA A 54 11.08 5.66 1.05
CA ALA A 54 11.76 6.86 0.57
C ALA A 54 10.93 8.11 0.87
N VAL A 55 9.63 8.04 0.61
CA VAL A 55 8.70 9.13 0.93
C VAL A 55 8.64 9.37 2.44
N ALA A 56 8.47 8.29 3.20
CA ALA A 56 8.41 8.36 4.66
C ALA A 56 9.67 8.97 5.26
N HIS A 57 10.84 8.57 4.76
CA HIS A 57 12.12 9.08 5.23
C HIS A 57 12.26 10.58 4.96
N ALA A 58 11.89 11.03 3.75
CA ALA A 58 11.91 12.44 3.42
C ALA A 58 10.98 13.25 4.33
N CYS A 59 9.78 12.74 4.59
CA CYS A 59 8.83 13.39 5.49
C CYS A 59 9.37 13.44 6.92
N TRP A 60 9.95 12.35 7.38
CA TRP A 60 10.52 12.27 8.73
C TRP A 60 11.60 13.30 8.95
N ILE A 61 12.56 13.40 8.01
CA ILE A 61 13.67 14.36 8.11
C ILE A 61 13.15 15.80 8.15
N ASN A 62 12.08 16.08 7.40
CA ASN A 62 11.53 17.43 7.30
C ASN A 62 10.40 17.71 8.31
N GLU A 63 10.17 16.78 9.23
CA GLU A 63 9.14 16.89 10.27
C GLU A 63 7.74 17.12 9.71
N ILE A 64 7.43 16.45 8.59
CA ILE A 64 6.13 16.53 7.93
C ILE A 64 5.33 15.27 8.26
N PRO A 65 4.12 15.40 8.83
CA PRO A 65 3.25 14.24 9.05
C PRO A 65 2.91 13.56 7.72
N PHE A 66 2.83 12.23 7.72
CA PHE A 66 2.55 11.50 6.49
C PHE A 66 1.75 10.22 6.75
N VAL A 67 1.15 9.71 5.71
CA VAL A 67 0.58 8.38 5.65
C VAL A 67 0.84 7.84 4.24
N ILE A 68 1.11 6.55 4.15
CA ILE A 68 1.33 5.88 2.87
C ILE A 68 0.07 5.07 2.56
N ILE A 69 -0.49 5.28 1.37
CA ILE A 69 -1.68 4.56 0.92
C ILE A 69 -1.30 3.72 -0.29
N ARG A 70 -1.60 2.45 -0.22
CA ARG A 70 -1.33 1.50 -1.31
C ARG A 70 -2.58 0.69 -1.58
N CYS A 71 -2.78 0.37 -2.84
CA CYS A 71 -3.75 -0.64 -3.24
C CYS A 71 -2.97 -1.85 -3.73
N MET A 72 -3.40 -3.04 -3.33
CA MET A 72 -2.72 -4.26 -3.74
C MET A 72 -2.96 -4.51 -5.22
N SER A 73 -1.88 -4.60 -5.98
CA SER A 73 -1.95 -4.91 -7.41
C SER A 73 -1.83 -6.41 -7.68
N ASP A 74 -1.23 -7.14 -6.74
CA ASP A 74 -1.11 -8.60 -6.79
C ASP A 74 -0.94 -9.15 -5.37
N MET A 75 -0.86 -10.47 -5.25
CA MET A 75 -0.74 -11.14 -3.96
C MET A 75 0.72 -11.44 -3.58
N ALA A 76 1.69 -10.97 -4.38
CA ALA A 76 3.10 -11.24 -4.19
C ALA A 76 3.38 -12.75 -4.06
N ASP A 77 2.80 -13.53 -4.96
CA ASP A 77 2.99 -14.98 -5.03
C ASP A 77 3.77 -15.37 -6.30
N ASP A 78 3.88 -16.69 -6.54
CA ASP A 78 4.66 -17.20 -7.66
C ASP A 78 4.09 -16.81 -9.03
N ASP A 79 2.80 -16.52 -9.11
CA ASP A 79 2.11 -16.16 -10.34
C ASP A 79 1.81 -14.67 -10.41
N GLY A 80 2.36 -13.88 -9.51
CA GLY A 80 2.04 -12.47 -9.36
C GLY A 80 2.28 -11.62 -10.58
N GLU A 81 3.23 -12.00 -11.43
CA GLU A 81 3.61 -11.20 -12.58
C GLU A 81 2.47 -10.98 -13.58
N SER A 82 1.74 -12.04 -13.93
CA SER A 82 0.63 -11.91 -14.86
C SER A 82 -0.56 -11.17 -14.24
N ILE A 83 -0.79 -11.39 -12.97
CA ILE A 83 -1.87 -10.73 -12.22
C ILE A 83 -1.54 -9.24 -12.05
N TYR A 84 -0.28 -8.93 -11.80
CA TYR A 84 0.20 -7.57 -11.63
C TYR A 84 -0.14 -6.69 -12.84
N SER A 85 0.17 -7.16 -14.04
CA SER A 85 -0.11 -6.41 -15.27
C SER A 85 -1.59 -6.09 -15.45
N PHE A 86 -2.46 -7.00 -15.04
CA PHE A 86 -3.90 -6.82 -15.16
C PHE A 86 -4.43 -5.78 -14.15
N ASN A 87 -3.94 -5.83 -12.91
CA ASN A 87 -4.52 -5.06 -11.82
C ASN A 87 -3.89 -3.68 -11.58
N GLU A 88 -2.77 -3.38 -12.24
CA GLU A 88 -2.03 -2.15 -11.97
C GLU A 88 -2.86 -0.88 -12.16
N ASN A 89 -3.55 -0.75 -13.28
CA ASN A 89 -4.36 0.43 -13.57
C ASN A 89 -5.52 0.59 -12.59
N GLU A 90 -6.17 -0.51 -12.25
CA GLU A 90 -7.26 -0.50 -11.30
C GLU A 90 -6.77 -0.13 -9.91
N ALA A 91 -5.64 -0.68 -9.49
CA ALA A 91 -5.04 -0.37 -8.20
C ALA A 91 -4.67 1.11 -8.08
N ALA A 92 -4.06 1.67 -9.12
CA ALA A 92 -3.70 3.08 -9.14
C ALA A 92 -4.92 3.98 -9.06
N SER A 93 -5.97 3.66 -9.80
CA SER A 93 -7.22 4.42 -9.80
C SER A 93 -7.88 4.37 -8.43
N LEU A 94 -7.92 3.20 -7.81
CA LEU A 94 -8.56 3.01 -6.51
C LEU A 94 -7.85 3.78 -5.40
N SER A 95 -6.53 3.66 -5.32
CA SER A 95 -5.76 4.37 -4.30
C SER A 95 -5.82 5.89 -4.49
N GLY A 96 -5.74 6.35 -5.74
CA GLY A 96 -5.87 7.77 -6.05
C GLY A 96 -7.24 8.32 -5.66
N SER A 97 -8.30 7.58 -5.92
CA SER A 97 -9.65 7.97 -5.54
C SER A 97 -9.79 8.10 -4.03
N LEU A 98 -9.19 7.19 -3.28
CA LEU A 98 -9.22 7.27 -1.82
C LEU A 98 -8.51 8.53 -1.32
N VAL A 99 -7.32 8.83 -1.85
CA VAL A 99 -6.56 10.02 -1.47
C VAL A 99 -7.37 11.29 -1.75
N LEU A 100 -7.97 11.39 -2.93
CA LEU A 100 -8.79 12.56 -3.28
C LEU A 100 -9.97 12.71 -2.33
N SER A 101 -10.61 11.62 -1.97
CA SER A 101 -11.72 11.64 -1.04
C SER A 101 -11.29 12.06 0.38
N MET A 102 -10.07 11.72 0.77
CA MET A 102 -9.52 12.09 2.07
C MET A 102 -9.24 13.58 2.22
N LEU A 103 -8.90 14.28 1.13
CA LEU A 103 -8.42 15.66 1.19
C LEU A 103 -9.40 16.63 1.82
N GLY A 104 -10.68 16.37 1.79
CA GLY A 104 -11.68 17.21 2.42
C GLY A 104 -12.04 16.83 3.85
N ARG A 105 -11.32 15.87 4.45
CA ARG A 105 -11.68 15.25 5.73
C ARG A 105 -10.65 15.46 6.85
N PHE A 106 -9.68 16.30 6.62
CA PHE A 106 -8.67 16.64 7.63
C PHE A 106 -9.16 17.74 8.55
#